data_8c7bc97c30266fc76fa1ec0d233ffcf7
#
_entry.id   8c7bc97c30266fc76fa1ec0d233ffcf7
#
_cell.length_a   1.000
_cell.length_b   1.000
_cell.length_c   1.000
_cell.angle_alpha   90.00
_cell.angle_beta   90.00
_cell.angle_gamma   90.00
#
_symmetry.space_group_name_H-M   'P 1'
#
loop_
_entity.id
_entity.type
_entity.pdbx_description
1 polymer ?
#
loop_
_entity_poly.entity_id
_entity_poly.type
_entity_poly.pdbx_seq_one_letter_code
_entity_poly.pdbx_strand_id
1 'polypeptide(L)'
;LNPVTNTPAPSDFALEELRKESTMGTEGTTVAREVRVIDLSNFEARRAEITEQLWSAAVEIGFFQVSHHGIAQADIDAAFARSAAFFAQAETTKAQWPLARNAGWESRAQIRPSTGTADQKESYQITRPRMAGLWPSEQELPGFQQAALAFEAKCWQVGMQVLSCFADRLGFDSDFFARAHAPDSPHYQSTLRMLHYFAQDGAHTPGTWRAGAHTDFDCLTLLFQRPGQGG
;
A
#
# COMPACT_ATOMS: atom_id res chain seq x y z
N LEU A 1 -40.10 18.75 19.95
CA LEU A 1 -39.05 17.89 20.50
C LEU A 1 -38.28 17.32 19.33
N ASN A 2 -37.12 17.92 19.02
CA ASN A 2 -36.19 17.39 18.02
C ASN A 2 -35.52 16.12 18.58
N PRO A 3 -35.38 15.05 17.79
CA PRO A 3 -34.59 13.90 18.24
C PRO A 3 -33.12 14.34 18.38
N VAL A 4 -32.58 14.20 19.58
CA VAL A 4 -31.15 14.31 19.84
C VAL A 4 -30.51 13.10 19.15
N THR A 5 -29.88 13.29 18.01
CA THR A 5 -29.01 12.29 17.39
C THR A 5 -27.79 12.12 18.29
N ASN A 6 -27.81 11.07 19.08
CA ASN A 6 -26.70 10.70 19.94
C ASN A 6 -25.58 10.10 19.05
N THR A 7 -24.76 10.97 18.45
CA THR A 7 -23.57 10.52 17.75
C THR A 7 -22.60 9.97 18.80
N PRO A 8 -22.17 8.71 18.71
CA PRO A 8 -21.21 8.18 19.67
C PRO A 8 -19.94 9.01 19.66
N ALA A 9 -19.33 9.23 20.83
CA ALA A 9 -18.05 9.90 20.94
C ALA A 9 -17.01 9.15 20.09
N PRO A 10 -16.09 9.88 19.40
CA PRO A 10 -15.03 9.24 18.65
C PRO A 10 -14.22 8.31 19.54
N SER A 11 -13.81 7.14 19.03
CA SER A 11 -12.90 6.26 19.74
C SER A 11 -11.55 6.96 19.97
N ASP A 12 -10.77 6.53 20.98
CA ASP A 12 -9.43 7.09 21.23
C ASP A 12 -8.54 7.02 19.99
N PHE A 13 -8.70 5.97 19.17
CA PHE A 13 -8.01 5.83 17.88
C PHE A 13 -8.40 6.93 16.90
N ALA A 14 -9.69 7.25 16.76
CA ALA A 14 -10.15 8.31 15.87
C ALA A 14 -9.65 9.70 16.32
N LEU A 15 -9.55 9.92 17.64
CA LEU A 15 -8.96 11.16 18.18
C LEU A 15 -7.46 11.26 17.92
N GLU A 16 -6.74 10.14 17.94
CA GLU A 16 -5.32 10.09 17.61
C GLU A 16 -5.08 10.36 16.12
N GLU A 17 -5.88 9.78 15.25
CA GLU A 17 -5.85 10.05 13.80
C GLU A 17 -6.14 11.52 13.51
N LEU A 18 -7.14 12.12 14.13
CA LEU A 18 -7.43 13.55 14.00
C LEU A 18 -6.26 14.43 14.42
N ARG A 19 -5.57 14.08 15.52
CA ARG A 19 -4.37 14.80 15.95
C ARG A 19 -3.23 14.66 14.94
N LYS A 20 -2.98 13.46 14.42
CA LYS A 20 -1.99 13.22 13.38
C LYS A 20 -2.30 14.01 12.11
N GLU A 21 -3.53 13.97 11.61
CA GLU A 21 -3.96 14.74 10.44
C GLU A 21 -3.76 16.24 10.64
N SER A 22 -4.10 16.78 11.82
CA SER A 22 -3.93 18.20 12.12
C SER A 22 -2.47 18.66 12.18
N THR A 23 -1.54 17.75 12.50
CA THR A 23 -0.10 18.02 12.55
C THR A 23 0.61 17.77 11.22
N MET A 24 0.05 16.93 10.35
CA MET A 24 0.61 16.62 9.02
C MET A 24 0.33 17.68 7.95
N GLY A 25 -0.27 18.78 8.32
CA GLY A 25 -0.33 19.99 7.50
C GLY A 25 -1.37 19.95 6.39
N THR A 26 -2.33 20.82 6.48
CA THR A 26 -3.22 21.21 5.37
C THR A 26 -2.50 22.09 4.34
N GLU A 27 -1.36 22.65 4.69
CA GLU A 27 -0.45 23.42 3.84
C GLU A 27 0.90 22.71 3.87
N GLY A 28 1.31 22.15 2.72
CA GLY A 28 2.57 21.43 2.59
C GLY A 28 3.72 22.27 3.10
N THR A 29 4.26 21.95 4.26
CA THR A 29 5.54 22.48 4.70
C THR A 29 6.63 21.85 3.83
N THR A 30 7.21 22.63 2.95
CA THR A 30 8.40 22.20 2.20
C THR A 30 9.55 22.12 3.20
N VAL A 31 9.82 20.92 3.71
CA VAL A 31 11.06 20.63 4.43
C VAL A 31 12.06 20.20 3.37
N ALA A 32 13.25 20.78 3.38
CA ALA A 32 14.36 20.36 2.52
C ALA A 32 14.87 18.98 2.99
N ARG A 33 14.08 17.92 2.74
CA ARG A 33 14.45 16.54 2.98
C ARG A 33 14.45 15.80 1.66
N GLU A 34 15.54 15.13 1.38
CA GLU A 34 15.69 14.32 0.17
C GLU A 34 15.34 12.87 0.49
N VAL A 35 14.39 12.31 -0.26
CA VAL A 35 14.10 10.87 -0.21
C VAL A 35 15.25 10.15 -0.93
N ARG A 36 16.09 9.43 -0.19
CA ARG A 36 17.28 8.77 -0.72
C ARG A 36 16.91 7.63 -1.67
N VAL A 37 17.69 7.47 -2.74
CA VAL A 37 17.66 6.30 -3.61
C VAL A 37 18.76 5.34 -3.18
N ILE A 38 18.40 4.14 -2.74
CA ILE A 38 19.30 3.11 -2.25
C ILE A 38 19.44 2.04 -3.32
N ASP A 39 20.65 1.82 -3.78
CA ASP A 39 20.99 0.85 -4.81
C ASP A 39 21.20 -0.53 -4.18
N LEU A 40 20.33 -1.49 -4.52
CA LEU A 40 20.39 -2.87 -4.03
C LEU A 40 21.28 -3.79 -4.87
N SER A 41 22.02 -3.27 -5.87
CA SER A 41 22.95 -4.09 -6.66
C SER A 41 24.06 -4.68 -5.78
N ASN A 42 24.53 -5.89 -6.15
CA ASN A 42 25.54 -6.62 -5.39
C ASN A 42 25.22 -6.75 -3.89
N PHE A 43 23.95 -6.99 -3.58
CA PHE A 43 23.39 -6.94 -2.24
C PHE A 43 24.25 -7.67 -1.19
N GLU A 44 24.61 -8.92 -1.44
CA GLU A 44 25.37 -9.73 -0.46
C GLU A 44 26.74 -9.13 -0.14
N ALA A 45 27.42 -8.61 -1.14
CA ALA A 45 28.74 -7.99 -0.95
C ALA A 45 28.67 -6.61 -0.26
N ARG A 46 27.54 -5.91 -0.43
CA ARG A 46 27.31 -4.56 0.12
C ARG A 46 26.32 -4.53 1.27
N ARG A 47 25.95 -5.69 1.79
CA ARG A 47 24.88 -5.84 2.78
C ARG A 47 25.03 -4.89 3.97
N ALA A 48 26.22 -4.76 4.55
CA ALA A 48 26.45 -3.86 5.68
C ALA A 48 26.24 -2.38 5.30
N GLU A 49 26.73 -1.95 4.16
CA GLU A 49 26.53 -0.60 3.64
C GLU A 49 25.06 -0.32 3.37
N ILE A 50 24.36 -1.23 2.67
CA ILE A 50 22.93 -1.11 2.36
C ILE A 50 22.10 -1.05 3.64
N THR A 51 22.43 -1.88 4.63
CA THR A 51 21.75 -1.89 5.94
C THR A 51 21.84 -0.52 6.62
N GLU A 52 23.00 0.10 6.65
CA GLU A 52 23.16 1.46 7.25
C GLU A 52 22.40 2.53 6.46
N GLN A 53 22.39 2.46 5.12
CA GLN A 53 21.62 3.39 4.28
C GLN A 53 20.12 3.26 4.53
N LEU A 54 19.58 2.03 4.55
CA LEU A 54 18.17 1.75 4.83
C LEU A 54 17.77 2.20 6.22
N TRP A 55 18.58 1.87 7.23
CA TRP A 55 18.33 2.25 8.61
C TRP A 55 18.29 3.76 8.80
N SER A 56 19.31 4.45 8.30
CA SER A 56 19.41 5.91 8.39
C SER A 56 18.21 6.59 7.71
N ALA A 57 17.84 6.16 6.49
CA ALA A 57 16.70 6.72 5.77
C ALA A 57 15.37 6.47 6.51
N ALA A 58 15.19 5.27 7.08
CA ALA A 58 13.98 4.93 7.83
C ALA A 58 13.85 5.76 9.11
N VAL A 59 14.95 5.96 9.85
CA VAL A 59 14.93 6.73 11.12
C VAL A 59 14.79 8.24 10.85
N GLU A 60 15.44 8.77 9.81
CA GLU A 60 15.44 10.21 9.53
C GLU A 60 14.15 10.70 8.87
N ILE A 61 13.60 9.93 7.95
CA ILE A 61 12.48 10.33 7.09
C ILE A 61 11.31 9.36 7.16
N GLY A 62 11.58 8.06 7.30
CA GLY A 62 10.59 6.98 7.18
C GLY A 62 10.33 6.53 5.75
N PHE A 63 10.97 7.15 4.74
CA PHE A 63 10.81 6.87 3.32
C PHE A 63 12.15 6.76 2.62
N PHE A 64 12.25 5.84 1.68
CA PHE A 64 13.37 5.71 0.75
C PHE A 64 12.89 5.10 -0.57
N GLN A 65 13.65 5.29 -1.62
CA GLN A 65 13.46 4.60 -2.89
C GLN A 65 14.53 3.51 -3.03
N VAL A 66 14.21 2.44 -3.75
CA VAL A 66 15.19 1.40 -4.07
C VAL A 66 15.36 1.26 -5.57
N SER A 67 16.62 1.07 -6.00
CA SER A 67 16.96 0.74 -7.38
C SER A 67 17.63 -0.63 -7.44
N HIS A 68 17.71 -1.23 -8.64
CA HIS A 68 18.27 -2.57 -8.86
C HIS A 68 17.65 -3.65 -7.94
N HIS A 69 16.37 -3.51 -7.65
CA HIS A 69 15.60 -4.41 -6.78
C HIS A 69 15.25 -5.77 -7.41
N GLY A 70 15.67 -6.03 -8.64
CA GLY A 70 15.52 -7.33 -9.32
C GLY A 70 14.15 -7.61 -9.95
N ILE A 71 13.13 -6.76 -9.75
CA ILE A 71 11.86 -6.88 -10.47
C ILE A 71 12.03 -6.21 -11.83
N ALA A 72 11.82 -6.96 -12.92
CA ALA A 72 11.94 -6.43 -14.26
C ALA A 72 10.85 -5.37 -14.55
N GLN A 73 11.19 -4.32 -15.31
CA GLN A 73 10.21 -3.29 -15.67
C GLN A 73 8.99 -3.87 -16.37
N ALA A 74 9.18 -4.89 -17.22
CA ALA A 74 8.08 -5.58 -17.90
C ALA A 74 7.07 -6.24 -16.93
N ASP A 75 7.54 -6.75 -15.78
CA ASP A 75 6.66 -7.31 -14.74
C ASP A 75 5.83 -6.21 -14.06
N ILE A 76 6.47 -5.07 -13.79
CA ILE A 76 5.79 -3.89 -13.21
C ILE A 76 4.73 -3.37 -14.19
N ASP A 77 5.09 -3.21 -15.47
CA ASP A 77 4.17 -2.76 -16.51
C ASP A 77 2.99 -3.72 -16.69
N ALA A 78 3.25 -5.02 -16.65
CA ALA A 78 2.21 -6.05 -16.70
C ALA A 78 1.28 -5.97 -15.48
N ALA A 79 1.80 -5.74 -14.27
CA ALA A 79 0.99 -5.57 -13.06
C ALA A 79 0.07 -4.35 -13.17
N PHE A 80 0.58 -3.22 -13.66
CA PHE A 80 -0.24 -2.03 -13.92
C PHE A 80 -1.29 -2.26 -15.00
N ALA A 81 -0.97 -2.98 -16.07
CA ALA A 81 -1.93 -3.31 -17.12
C ALA A 81 -3.07 -4.19 -16.59
N ARG A 82 -2.76 -5.18 -15.74
CA ARG A 82 -3.77 -6.01 -15.06
C ARG A 82 -4.63 -5.21 -14.09
N SER A 83 -4.03 -4.32 -13.32
CA SER A 83 -4.74 -3.39 -12.44
C SER A 83 -5.72 -2.52 -13.24
N ALA A 84 -5.26 -1.91 -14.35
CA ALA A 84 -6.10 -1.11 -15.22
C ALA A 84 -7.27 -1.91 -15.82
N ALA A 85 -7.02 -3.15 -16.28
CA ALA A 85 -8.07 -4.03 -16.79
C ALA A 85 -9.13 -4.38 -15.73
N PHE A 86 -8.70 -4.59 -14.47
CA PHE A 86 -9.63 -4.82 -13.36
C PHE A 86 -10.52 -3.60 -13.11
N PHE A 87 -9.92 -2.42 -12.96
CA PHE A 87 -10.67 -1.19 -12.65
C PHE A 87 -11.51 -0.67 -13.82
N ALA A 88 -11.22 -1.05 -15.06
CA ALA A 88 -12.04 -0.74 -16.22
C ALA A 88 -13.39 -1.50 -16.26
N GLN A 89 -13.56 -2.54 -15.43
CA GLN A 89 -14.83 -3.27 -15.35
C GLN A 89 -15.92 -2.40 -14.73
N ALA A 90 -17.18 -2.71 -15.05
CA ALA A 90 -18.33 -2.05 -14.44
C ALA A 90 -18.30 -2.19 -12.91
N GLU A 91 -18.76 -1.17 -12.20
CA GLU A 91 -18.81 -1.18 -10.74
C GLU A 91 -19.65 -2.35 -10.20
N THR A 92 -20.76 -2.66 -10.87
CA THR A 92 -21.62 -3.83 -10.55
C THR A 92 -20.90 -5.17 -10.68
N THR A 93 -19.92 -5.27 -11.59
CA THR A 93 -19.07 -6.47 -11.71
C THR A 93 -18.09 -6.53 -10.56
N LYS A 94 -17.38 -5.44 -10.27
CA LYS A 94 -16.40 -5.38 -9.17
C LYS A 94 -17.04 -5.60 -7.80
N ALA A 95 -18.29 -5.17 -7.62
CA ALA A 95 -19.07 -5.37 -6.38
C ALA A 95 -19.36 -6.84 -6.04
N GLN A 96 -19.12 -7.78 -6.96
CA GLN A 96 -19.21 -9.22 -6.68
C GLN A 96 -18.10 -9.71 -5.74
N TRP A 97 -17.02 -8.95 -5.61
CA TRP A 97 -15.87 -9.28 -4.75
C TRP A 97 -15.68 -8.24 -3.65
N PRO A 98 -16.64 -8.11 -2.71
CA PRO A 98 -16.62 -7.04 -1.71
C PRO A 98 -15.45 -7.21 -0.75
N LEU A 99 -14.84 -6.10 -0.33
CA LEU A 99 -13.72 -6.09 0.60
C LEU A 99 -14.12 -6.66 1.97
N ALA A 100 -13.37 -7.66 2.42
CA ALA A 100 -13.43 -8.18 3.77
C ALA A 100 -12.03 -8.61 4.24
N ARG A 101 -11.61 -8.17 5.40
CA ARG A 101 -10.32 -8.55 6.01
C ARG A 101 -9.11 -8.43 5.06
N ASN A 102 -8.96 -7.29 4.39
CA ASN A 102 -7.90 -6.99 3.42
C ASN A 102 -7.89 -7.93 2.19
N ALA A 103 -9.06 -8.38 1.74
CA ALA A 103 -9.23 -9.15 0.52
C ALA A 103 -10.52 -8.72 -0.19
N GLY A 104 -10.46 -8.44 -1.50
CA GLY A 104 -11.59 -7.99 -2.31
C GLY A 104 -11.53 -6.51 -2.69
N TRP A 105 -12.63 -6.00 -3.21
CA TRP A 105 -12.76 -4.67 -3.78
C TRP A 105 -13.57 -3.72 -2.88
N GLU A 106 -13.12 -2.48 -2.83
CA GLU A 106 -13.82 -1.34 -2.20
C GLU A 106 -13.75 -0.09 -3.08
N SER A 107 -14.74 0.77 -2.95
CA SER A 107 -14.76 2.10 -3.59
C SER A 107 -15.23 3.13 -2.59
N ARG A 108 -14.48 4.24 -2.44
CA ARG A 108 -14.80 5.35 -1.54
C ARG A 108 -15.16 4.92 -0.10
N ALA A 109 -14.53 3.86 0.38
CA ALA A 109 -14.87 3.28 1.69
C ALA A 109 -14.09 3.90 2.85
N GLN A 110 -12.91 4.49 2.60
CA GLN A 110 -12.09 5.10 3.64
C GLN A 110 -12.55 6.54 3.90
N ILE A 111 -13.24 6.73 5.01
CA ILE A 111 -13.73 8.04 5.45
C ILE A 111 -12.68 8.68 6.34
N ARG A 112 -12.32 9.93 6.03
CA ARG A 112 -11.37 10.70 6.83
C ARG A 112 -12.07 11.26 8.07
N PRO A 113 -11.54 11.01 9.29
CA PRO A 113 -12.13 11.53 10.52
C PRO A 113 -12.20 13.07 10.56
N SER A 114 -11.18 13.74 10.00
CA SER A 114 -11.06 15.21 10.00
C SER A 114 -12.10 15.91 9.14
N THR A 115 -12.49 15.32 8.00
CA THR A 115 -13.38 15.96 7.03
C THR A 115 -14.73 15.28 6.90
N GLY A 116 -14.87 14.04 7.39
CA GLY A 116 -16.04 13.20 7.17
C GLY A 116 -16.24 12.78 5.71
N THR A 117 -15.25 13.04 4.83
CA THR A 117 -15.29 12.70 3.41
C THR A 117 -14.55 11.42 3.09
N ALA A 118 -15.02 10.69 2.09
CA ALA A 118 -14.36 9.49 1.61
C ALA A 118 -13.19 9.84 0.69
N ASP A 119 -12.08 9.09 0.79
CA ASP A 119 -10.99 9.15 -0.18
C ASP A 119 -11.51 8.85 -1.60
N GLN A 120 -11.07 9.65 -2.57
CA GLN A 120 -11.52 9.54 -3.96
C GLN A 120 -10.71 8.46 -4.70
N LYS A 121 -10.87 7.22 -4.26
CA LYS A 121 -10.20 6.05 -4.82
C LYS A 121 -11.04 4.80 -4.70
N GLU A 122 -10.67 3.81 -5.47
CA GLU A 122 -11.08 2.42 -5.28
C GLU A 122 -9.83 1.55 -5.10
N SER A 123 -9.97 0.40 -4.46
CA SER A 123 -8.88 -0.56 -4.31
C SER A 123 -9.36 -2.00 -4.47
N TYR A 124 -8.45 -2.84 -4.95
CA TYR A 124 -8.61 -4.28 -4.91
C TYR A 124 -7.44 -4.90 -4.16
N GLN A 125 -7.74 -5.62 -3.10
CA GLN A 125 -6.77 -6.14 -2.15
C GLN A 125 -6.69 -7.66 -2.27
N ILE A 126 -5.47 -8.17 -2.33
CA ILE A 126 -5.16 -9.59 -2.51
C ILE A 126 -4.31 -10.04 -1.32
N THR A 127 -4.94 -10.74 -0.38
CA THR A 127 -4.28 -11.44 0.74
C THR A 127 -4.48 -12.93 0.53
N ARG A 128 -3.45 -13.65 0.12
CA ARG A 128 -3.53 -15.03 -0.40
C ARG A 128 -4.50 -15.95 0.32
N PRO A 129 -4.42 -16.18 1.66
CA PRO A 129 -5.29 -17.13 2.34
C PRO A 129 -6.76 -16.68 2.45
N ARG A 130 -7.09 -15.46 2.01
CA ARG A 130 -8.42 -14.86 2.14
C ARG A 130 -9.14 -14.69 0.81
N MET A 131 -8.51 -15.11 -0.30
CA MET A 131 -8.99 -14.86 -1.66
C MET A 131 -10.02 -15.86 -2.19
N ALA A 132 -10.46 -16.83 -1.40
CA ALA A 132 -11.45 -17.79 -1.84
C ALA A 132 -12.77 -17.11 -2.24
N GLY A 133 -13.20 -17.31 -3.51
CA GLY A 133 -14.39 -16.69 -4.08
C GLY A 133 -14.29 -15.21 -4.42
N LEU A 134 -13.10 -14.60 -4.28
CA LEU A 134 -12.89 -13.18 -4.55
C LEU A 134 -12.09 -12.91 -5.84
N TRP A 135 -11.74 -13.93 -6.60
CA TRP A 135 -11.04 -13.78 -7.86
C TRP A 135 -11.99 -13.61 -9.04
N PRO A 136 -11.70 -12.67 -9.97
CA PRO A 136 -12.33 -12.70 -11.30
C PRO A 136 -12.09 -14.04 -11.98
N SER A 137 -13.07 -14.52 -12.72
CA SER A 137 -12.95 -15.76 -13.52
C SER A 137 -11.97 -15.56 -14.69
N GLU A 138 -11.47 -16.67 -15.23
CA GLU A 138 -10.65 -16.65 -16.43
C GLU A 138 -11.39 -16.14 -17.69
N GLN A 139 -12.72 -16.14 -17.68
CA GLN A 139 -13.55 -15.56 -18.73
C GLN A 139 -13.65 -14.04 -18.61
N GLU A 140 -13.65 -13.50 -17.39
CA GLU A 140 -13.72 -12.06 -17.12
C GLU A 140 -12.36 -11.39 -17.28
N LEU A 141 -11.33 -11.97 -16.67
CA LEU A 141 -9.95 -11.45 -16.74
C LEU A 141 -8.93 -12.60 -16.89
N PRO A 142 -8.67 -13.04 -18.13
CA PRO A 142 -7.75 -14.16 -18.39
C PRO A 142 -6.36 -13.95 -17.78
N GLY A 143 -5.88 -14.93 -17.01
CA GLY A 143 -4.56 -14.93 -16.39
C GLY A 143 -4.36 -13.88 -15.27
N PHE A 144 -5.43 -13.22 -14.82
CA PHE A 144 -5.32 -12.18 -13.79
C PHE A 144 -4.77 -12.70 -12.46
N GLN A 145 -5.36 -13.79 -11.95
CA GLN A 145 -4.93 -14.39 -10.69
C GLN A 145 -3.48 -14.83 -10.73
N GLN A 146 -3.08 -15.55 -11.78
CA GLN A 146 -1.71 -16.04 -11.94
C GLN A 146 -0.71 -14.88 -11.98
N ALA A 147 -1.00 -13.84 -12.77
CA ALA A 147 -0.12 -12.67 -12.89
C ALA A 147 0.00 -11.88 -11.58
N ALA A 148 -1.11 -11.69 -10.87
CA ALA A 148 -1.12 -10.99 -9.59
C ALA A 148 -0.29 -11.72 -8.54
N LEU A 149 -0.46 -13.05 -8.41
CA LEU A 149 0.31 -13.87 -7.46
C LEU A 149 1.78 -13.96 -7.83
N ALA A 150 2.13 -14.00 -9.12
CA ALA A 150 3.52 -13.99 -9.56
C ALA A 150 4.21 -12.66 -9.25
N PHE A 151 3.51 -11.53 -9.45
CA PHE A 151 4.04 -10.21 -9.11
C PHE A 151 4.20 -10.05 -7.59
N GLU A 152 3.19 -10.43 -6.82
CA GLU A 152 3.24 -10.38 -5.36
C GLU A 152 4.40 -11.21 -4.80
N ALA A 153 4.70 -12.39 -5.37
CA ALA A 153 5.84 -13.21 -4.96
C ALA A 153 7.18 -12.49 -5.19
N LYS A 154 7.33 -11.76 -6.29
CA LYS A 154 8.52 -10.94 -6.55
C LYS A 154 8.63 -9.77 -5.56
N CYS A 155 7.52 -9.11 -5.26
CA CYS A 155 7.47 -8.05 -4.25
C CYS A 155 7.83 -8.59 -2.86
N TRP A 156 7.32 -9.77 -2.51
CA TRP A 156 7.66 -10.43 -1.25
C TRP A 156 9.17 -10.66 -1.11
N GLN A 157 9.82 -11.15 -2.17
CA GLN A 157 11.28 -11.37 -2.16
C GLN A 157 12.05 -10.06 -1.89
N VAL A 158 11.70 -8.97 -2.57
CA VAL A 158 12.32 -7.66 -2.34
C VAL A 158 12.03 -7.16 -0.94
N GLY A 159 10.79 -7.29 -0.47
CA GLY A 159 10.41 -6.90 0.89
C GLY A 159 11.20 -7.65 1.96
N MET A 160 11.36 -8.97 1.82
CA MET A 160 12.13 -9.77 2.77
C MET A 160 13.63 -9.47 2.70
N GLN A 161 14.16 -9.16 1.53
CA GLN A 161 15.55 -8.71 1.37
C GLN A 161 15.79 -7.40 2.13
N VAL A 162 14.92 -6.42 1.99
CA VAL A 162 15.00 -5.15 2.74
C VAL A 162 14.82 -5.39 4.23
N LEU A 163 13.80 -6.14 4.65
CA LEU A 163 13.52 -6.42 6.06
C LEU A 163 14.62 -7.26 6.73
N SER A 164 15.40 -8.05 5.98
CA SER A 164 16.56 -8.76 6.53
C SER A 164 17.65 -7.79 7.02
N CYS A 165 17.81 -6.63 6.37
CA CYS A 165 18.71 -5.58 6.84
C CYS A 165 18.23 -4.97 8.16
N PHE A 166 16.92 -4.77 8.31
CA PHE A 166 16.35 -4.30 9.57
C PHE A 166 16.47 -5.36 10.68
N ALA A 167 16.32 -6.65 10.34
CA ALA A 167 16.56 -7.74 11.30
C ALA A 167 18.00 -7.69 11.83
N ASP A 168 18.99 -7.60 10.94
CA ASP A 168 20.40 -7.47 11.32
C ASP A 168 20.64 -6.28 12.25
N ARG A 169 20.05 -5.13 11.92
CA ARG A 169 20.22 -3.89 12.70
C ARG A 169 19.56 -3.95 14.08
N LEU A 170 18.46 -4.71 14.19
CA LEU A 170 17.73 -4.94 15.45
C LEU A 170 18.28 -6.12 16.26
N GLY A 171 19.28 -6.84 15.74
CA GLY A 171 19.88 -7.99 16.43
C GLY A 171 19.04 -9.27 16.37
N PHE A 172 18.16 -9.39 15.36
CA PHE A 172 17.41 -10.62 15.07
C PHE A 172 18.13 -11.46 14.03
N ASP A 173 17.72 -12.74 13.92
CA ASP A 173 18.15 -13.56 12.80
C ASP A 173 17.73 -12.92 11.47
N SER A 174 18.58 -12.98 10.44
CA SER A 174 18.30 -12.33 9.14
C SER A 174 17.00 -12.80 8.48
N ASP A 175 16.52 -14.02 8.79
CA ASP A 175 15.28 -14.58 8.28
C ASP A 175 14.05 -14.35 9.19
N PHE A 176 14.20 -13.59 10.28
CA PHE A 176 13.15 -13.34 11.27
C PHE A 176 11.84 -12.88 10.62
N PHE A 177 11.92 -11.86 9.77
CA PHE A 177 10.75 -11.34 9.06
C PHE A 177 10.23 -12.32 8.00
N ALA A 178 11.10 -13.04 7.30
CA ALA A 178 10.69 -14.02 6.31
C ALA A 178 9.88 -15.16 6.94
N ARG A 179 10.26 -15.61 8.13
CA ARG A 179 9.47 -16.60 8.90
C ARG A 179 8.12 -16.05 9.34
N ALA A 180 8.09 -14.80 9.80
CA ALA A 180 6.85 -14.14 10.23
C ALA A 180 5.88 -13.87 9.06
N HIS A 181 6.41 -13.69 7.84
CA HIS A 181 5.66 -13.43 6.61
C HIS A 181 5.68 -14.61 5.64
N ALA A 182 5.72 -15.85 6.15
CA ALA A 182 5.78 -17.04 5.30
C ALA A 182 4.53 -17.13 4.41
N PRO A 183 4.67 -17.17 3.06
CA PRO A 183 3.53 -17.13 2.14
C PRO A 183 2.57 -18.32 2.24
N ASP A 184 3.07 -19.47 2.71
CA ASP A 184 2.29 -20.70 2.89
C ASP A 184 1.58 -20.74 4.25
N SER A 185 1.79 -19.76 5.12
CA SER A 185 1.15 -19.70 6.42
C SER A 185 -0.33 -19.35 6.28
N PRO A 186 -1.26 -20.01 6.99
CA PRO A 186 -2.65 -19.59 7.06
C PRO A 186 -2.83 -18.23 7.74
N HIS A 187 -1.80 -17.76 8.44
CA HIS A 187 -1.74 -16.44 9.09
C HIS A 187 -1.05 -15.38 8.23
N TYR A 188 -0.68 -15.69 6.98
CA TYR A 188 -0.10 -14.73 6.06
C TYR A 188 -1.00 -13.51 5.87
N GLN A 189 -0.43 -12.32 6.06
CA GLN A 189 -1.18 -11.05 6.02
C GLN A 189 -0.63 -10.03 5.03
N SER A 190 0.52 -10.32 4.40
CA SER A 190 1.01 -9.42 3.36
C SER A 190 -0.02 -9.30 2.24
N THR A 191 -0.29 -8.08 1.83
CA THR A 191 -1.37 -7.75 0.91
C THR A 191 -0.80 -7.04 -0.32
N LEU A 192 -1.07 -7.56 -1.51
CA LEU A 192 -0.92 -6.80 -2.74
C LEU A 192 -2.16 -5.93 -2.91
N ARG A 193 -1.99 -4.61 -2.87
CA ARG A 193 -3.07 -3.65 -3.04
C ARG A 193 -2.94 -2.91 -4.37
N MET A 194 -3.92 -3.08 -5.23
CA MET A 194 -4.08 -2.29 -6.44
C MET A 194 -4.93 -1.06 -6.11
N LEU A 195 -4.50 0.11 -6.55
CA LEU A 195 -5.16 1.38 -6.27
C LEU A 195 -5.50 2.10 -7.57
N HIS A 196 -6.72 2.60 -7.65
CA HIS A 196 -7.17 3.49 -8.72
C HIS A 196 -7.72 4.76 -8.10
N TYR A 197 -7.04 5.87 -8.35
CA TYR A 197 -7.46 7.19 -7.92
C TYR A 197 -8.32 7.80 -9.01
N PHE A 198 -9.52 8.27 -8.63
CA PHE A 198 -10.44 8.86 -9.59
C PHE A 198 -9.91 10.18 -10.14
N ALA A 199 -10.13 10.41 -11.43
CA ALA A 199 -9.84 11.70 -12.04
C ALA A 199 -10.66 12.80 -11.34
N GLN A 200 -10.03 13.95 -11.14
CA GLN A 200 -10.70 15.14 -10.65
C GLN A 200 -10.87 16.09 -11.83
N ASP A 201 -12.12 16.23 -12.29
CA ASP A 201 -12.46 17.16 -13.36
C ASP A 201 -12.71 18.55 -12.73
N GLY A 202 -11.69 19.41 -12.76
CA GLY A 202 -11.83 20.80 -12.33
C GLY A 202 -11.11 21.17 -11.04
N ALA A 203 -11.55 22.25 -10.39
CA ALA A 203 -10.94 22.77 -9.18
C ALA A 203 -11.08 21.76 -8.02
N HIS A 204 -10.01 21.63 -7.26
CA HIS A 204 -10.00 20.84 -6.03
C HIS A 204 -11.16 21.25 -5.11
N THR A 205 -12.03 20.32 -4.77
CA THR A 205 -13.07 20.56 -3.76
C THR A 205 -12.41 20.52 -2.38
N PRO A 206 -12.44 21.62 -1.62
CA PRO A 206 -11.84 21.65 -0.28
C PRO A 206 -12.35 20.50 0.60
N GLY A 207 -11.43 19.82 1.30
CA GLY A 207 -11.76 18.70 2.18
C GLY A 207 -11.92 17.35 1.47
N THR A 208 -11.74 17.26 0.14
CA THR A 208 -11.69 15.98 -0.57
C THR A 208 -10.25 15.60 -0.89
N TRP A 209 -9.89 14.35 -0.63
CA TRP A 209 -8.56 13.81 -0.87
C TRP A 209 -8.64 12.57 -1.76
N ARG A 210 -7.60 12.31 -2.53
CA ARG A 210 -7.40 11.00 -3.16
C ARG A 210 -6.90 9.98 -2.15
N ALA A 211 -5.92 10.42 -1.35
CA ALA A 211 -5.45 9.71 -0.17
C ALA A 211 -4.99 10.77 0.84
N GLY A 212 -5.65 10.90 1.98
CA GLY A 212 -5.22 11.82 3.02
C GLY A 212 -3.94 11.32 3.70
N ALA A 213 -3.24 12.23 4.41
CA ALA A 213 -2.05 11.88 5.17
C ALA A 213 -2.36 10.81 6.22
N HIS A 214 -1.53 9.77 6.30
CA HIS A 214 -1.69 8.66 7.22
C HIS A 214 -0.33 8.01 7.51
N THR A 215 -0.29 7.16 8.52
CA THR A 215 0.81 6.23 8.75
C THR A 215 0.38 4.83 8.36
N ASP A 216 1.30 4.05 7.80
CA ASP A 216 1.04 2.65 7.49
C ASP A 216 1.09 1.79 8.76
N PHE A 217 0.33 0.67 8.77
CA PHE A 217 0.23 -0.22 9.93
C PHE A 217 1.27 -1.34 9.91
N ASP A 218 1.93 -1.58 8.79
CA ASP A 218 2.80 -2.73 8.56
C ASP A 218 4.29 -2.41 8.76
N CYS A 219 5.12 -3.45 8.65
CA CYS A 219 6.58 -3.32 8.77
C CYS A 219 7.19 -2.57 7.57
N LEU A 220 6.65 -2.77 6.37
CA LEU A 220 7.16 -2.19 5.13
C LEU A 220 6.07 -2.12 4.06
N THR A 221 5.97 -0.97 3.41
CA THR A 221 5.15 -0.79 2.20
C THR A 221 6.05 -0.62 0.97
N LEU A 222 5.82 -1.45 -0.05
CA LEU A 222 6.44 -1.32 -1.37
C LEU A 222 5.46 -0.59 -2.31
N LEU A 223 5.77 0.67 -2.64
CA LEU A 223 4.93 1.49 -3.50
C LEU A 223 5.50 1.57 -4.92
N PHE A 224 4.66 1.23 -5.90
CA PHE A 224 4.94 1.41 -7.32
C PHE A 224 4.05 2.51 -7.87
N GLN A 225 4.65 3.46 -8.60
CA GLN A 225 3.95 4.55 -9.25
C GLN A 225 4.38 4.65 -10.71
N ARG A 226 3.51 5.17 -11.58
CA ARG A 226 3.85 5.45 -12.97
C ARG A 226 4.26 6.91 -13.16
N PRO A 227 5.27 7.20 -13.99
CA PRO A 227 5.57 8.57 -14.39
C PRO A 227 4.34 9.25 -15.04
N GLY A 228 4.14 10.54 -14.72
CA GLY A 228 3.04 11.33 -15.30
C GLY A 228 1.65 11.09 -14.68
N GLN A 229 1.52 10.19 -13.74
CA GLN A 229 0.32 10.07 -12.92
C GLN A 229 0.48 10.97 -11.70
N GLY A 230 -0.12 12.16 -11.76
CA GLY A 230 -0.17 13.07 -10.62
C GLY A 230 -0.91 12.42 -9.45
N GLY A 231 -0.29 12.43 -8.27
CA GLY A 231 -0.84 11.92 -7.02
C GLY A 231 -0.90 12.98 -5.97
#